data_59f826c3352da24bac7201e44e3ae4f9
#
_entry.id   59f826c3352da24bac7201e44e3ae4f9
#
_cell.length_a   1.000
_cell.length_b   1.000
_cell.length_c   1.000
_cell.angle_alpha   90.00
_cell.angle_beta   90.00
_cell.angle_gamma   90.00
#
_symmetry.space_group_name_H-M   'P 1'
#
loop_
_entity.id
_entity.type
_entity.pdbx_description
1 polymer ?
#
loop_
_entity_poly.entity_id
_entity_poly.type
_entity_poly.pdbx_seq_one_letter_code
_entity_poly.pdbx_strand_id
1 'polypeptide(L)'
;LDFPPEIGPLVAEINELLDHNAEAAEAARMHAGNLAHALKTPMSVLINEAQLGRANLAETVATQTAIMQRHVDHHLARARAAGRRAASASRAELWPSLEALARTIERIHTDRHTVIDITGDESLVFRGERQDLDEMLGNLLDNAAKYGGGRVFVTASPVDIDGAPFIRIVIEDDGCGISAEDRGKLFERGARLDTGKPGTGLGLAIVRDVAEIYGGSVELGESEDLGGLAVTLQLPAAG
;
A
#
# COMPACT_ATOMS: atom_id res chain seq x y z
N LEU A 1 -10.56 -18.60 41.93
CA LEU A 1 -10.08 -17.74 43.02
C LEU A 1 -11.09 -16.60 43.14
N ASP A 2 -11.88 -16.60 44.27
CA ASP A 2 -12.77 -15.49 44.59
C ASP A 2 -11.93 -14.34 45.15
N PHE A 3 -11.76 -13.30 44.35
CA PHE A 3 -11.10 -12.07 44.79
C PHE A 3 -12.12 -11.16 45.53
N PRO A 4 -11.68 -10.34 46.47
CA PRO A 4 -12.52 -9.28 47.05
C PRO A 4 -13.12 -8.41 45.93
N PRO A 5 -14.38 -7.96 46.09
CA PRO A 5 -15.10 -7.20 45.04
C PRO A 5 -14.36 -5.92 44.59
N GLU A 6 -13.51 -5.36 45.44
CA GLU A 6 -12.71 -4.17 45.17
C GLU A 6 -11.54 -4.46 44.22
N ILE A 7 -11.07 -5.73 44.16
CA ILE A 7 -9.92 -6.14 43.34
C ILE A 7 -10.39 -6.76 42.02
N GLY A 8 -11.63 -7.23 41.94
CA GLY A 8 -12.20 -7.85 40.74
C GLY A 8 -12.00 -7.04 39.45
N PRO A 9 -12.34 -5.75 39.42
CA PRO A 9 -12.12 -4.90 38.22
C PRO A 9 -10.64 -4.79 37.81
N LEU A 10 -9.73 -4.64 38.76
CA LEU A 10 -8.30 -4.55 38.52
C LEU A 10 -7.73 -5.85 37.92
N VAL A 11 -8.18 -7.00 38.42
CA VAL A 11 -7.79 -8.32 37.91
C VAL A 11 -8.32 -8.51 36.49
N ALA A 12 -9.55 -8.06 36.19
CA ALA A 12 -10.11 -8.11 34.86
C ALA A 12 -9.30 -7.25 33.86
N GLU A 13 -8.95 -6.03 34.25
CA GLU A 13 -8.13 -5.12 33.43
C GLU A 13 -6.71 -5.66 33.18
N ILE A 14 -6.09 -6.28 34.21
CA ILE A 14 -4.77 -6.94 34.05
C ILE A 14 -4.89 -8.14 33.11
N ASN A 15 -5.93 -8.96 33.21
CA ASN A 15 -6.11 -10.09 32.29
C ASN A 15 -6.34 -9.61 30.85
N GLU A 16 -7.14 -8.58 30.63
CA GLU A 16 -7.33 -7.98 29.32
C GLU A 16 -6.00 -7.45 28.73
N LEU A 17 -5.17 -6.80 29.54
CA LEU A 17 -3.83 -6.37 29.15
C LEU A 17 -2.89 -7.56 28.80
N LEU A 18 -2.96 -8.65 29.57
CA LEU A 18 -2.18 -9.86 29.31
C LEU A 18 -2.62 -10.55 28.02
N ASP A 19 -3.92 -10.67 27.77
CA ASP A 19 -4.48 -11.26 26.57
C ASP A 19 -4.11 -10.42 25.35
N HIS A 20 -4.25 -9.10 25.43
CA HIS A 20 -3.81 -8.20 24.36
C HIS A 20 -2.30 -8.28 24.07
N ASN A 21 -1.49 -8.43 25.12
CA ASN A 21 -0.04 -8.57 24.96
C ASN A 21 0.34 -9.93 24.32
N ALA A 22 -0.39 -11.01 24.70
CA ALA A 22 -0.21 -12.33 24.08
C ALA A 22 -0.59 -12.33 22.60
N GLU A 23 -1.73 -11.70 22.23
CA GLU A 23 -2.16 -11.54 20.84
C GLU A 23 -1.14 -10.73 20.02
N ALA A 24 -0.62 -9.64 20.58
CA ALA A 24 0.40 -8.81 19.94
C ALA A 24 1.71 -9.58 19.71
N ALA A 25 2.13 -10.39 20.70
CA ALA A 25 3.34 -11.23 20.58
C ALA A 25 3.18 -12.32 19.52
N GLU A 26 2.01 -12.95 19.43
CA GLU A 26 1.74 -13.98 18.41
C GLU A 26 1.64 -13.36 17.01
N ALA A 27 1.00 -12.22 16.86
CA ALA A 27 0.99 -11.47 15.61
C ALA A 27 2.40 -11.10 15.16
N ALA A 28 3.27 -10.65 16.07
CA ALA A 28 4.67 -10.33 15.78
C ALA A 28 5.46 -11.56 15.32
N ARG A 29 5.24 -12.74 15.93
CA ARG A 29 5.87 -14.00 15.52
C ARG A 29 5.43 -14.44 14.12
N MET A 30 4.14 -14.37 13.83
CA MET A 30 3.62 -14.69 12.49
C MET A 30 4.18 -13.73 11.43
N HIS A 31 4.29 -12.45 11.74
CA HIS A 31 4.88 -11.46 10.83
C HIS A 31 6.36 -11.76 10.55
N ALA A 32 7.14 -12.09 11.58
CA ALA A 32 8.54 -12.47 11.40
C ALA A 32 8.70 -13.74 10.55
N GLY A 33 7.84 -14.74 10.76
CA GLY A 33 7.80 -15.96 9.96
C GLY A 33 7.48 -15.71 8.48
N ASN A 34 6.49 -14.87 8.21
CA ASN A 34 6.10 -14.50 6.86
C ASN A 34 7.21 -13.69 6.15
N LEU A 35 7.87 -12.76 6.86
CA LEU A 35 8.99 -12.01 6.32
C LEU A 35 10.17 -12.93 5.97
N ALA A 36 10.52 -13.85 6.88
CA ALA A 36 11.60 -14.81 6.64
C ALA A 36 11.31 -15.67 5.41
N HIS A 37 10.08 -16.11 5.21
CA HIS A 37 9.67 -16.90 4.03
C HIS A 37 9.73 -16.04 2.75
N ALA A 38 9.24 -14.82 2.79
CA ALA A 38 9.25 -13.89 1.65
C ALA A 38 10.66 -13.52 1.19
N LEU A 39 11.63 -13.43 2.13
CA LEU A 39 13.04 -13.16 1.81
C LEU A 39 13.79 -14.41 1.33
N LYS A 40 13.40 -15.61 1.76
CA LYS A 40 14.07 -16.87 1.40
C LYS A 40 14.01 -17.14 -0.10
N THR A 41 12.89 -16.84 -0.76
CA THR A 41 12.71 -17.08 -2.20
C THR A 41 13.68 -16.26 -3.06
N PRO A 42 13.74 -14.92 -2.96
CA PRO A 42 14.70 -14.12 -3.72
C PRO A 42 16.14 -14.43 -3.37
N MET A 43 16.46 -14.75 -2.11
CA MET A 43 17.80 -15.21 -1.71
C MET A 43 18.17 -16.52 -2.41
N SER A 44 17.25 -17.48 -2.51
CA SER A 44 17.52 -18.75 -3.19
C SER A 44 17.79 -18.55 -4.68
N VAL A 45 17.08 -17.62 -5.33
CA VAL A 45 17.34 -17.25 -6.74
C VAL A 45 18.74 -16.66 -6.89
N LEU A 46 19.14 -15.73 -6.00
CA LEU A 46 20.48 -15.13 -6.02
C LEU A 46 21.61 -16.17 -5.83
N ILE A 47 21.43 -17.08 -4.87
CA ILE A 47 22.41 -18.15 -4.62
C ILE A 47 22.55 -19.06 -5.84
N ASN A 48 21.43 -19.45 -6.44
CA ASN A 48 21.40 -20.33 -7.61
C ASN A 48 22.07 -19.67 -8.83
N GLU A 49 21.74 -18.40 -9.13
CA GLU A 49 22.36 -17.65 -10.23
C GLU A 49 23.85 -17.41 -10.02
N ALA A 50 24.26 -17.13 -8.78
CA ALA A 50 25.68 -16.98 -8.42
C ALA A 50 26.46 -18.29 -8.64
N GLN A 51 25.85 -19.45 -8.29
CA GLN A 51 26.46 -20.77 -8.51
C GLN A 51 26.58 -21.15 -9.98
N LEU A 52 25.61 -20.73 -10.80
CA LEU A 52 25.57 -21.02 -12.24
C LEU A 52 26.49 -20.10 -13.08
N GLY A 53 27.00 -19.02 -12.49
CA GLY A 53 27.95 -18.10 -13.16
C GLY A 53 27.38 -17.41 -14.40
N ARG A 54 26.06 -17.13 -14.45
CA ARG A 54 25.42 -16.56 -15.63
C ARG A 54 25.78 -15.10 -15.85
N ALA A 55 25.79 -14.69 -17.12
CA ALA A 55 26.14 -13.33 -17.54
C ALA A 55 25.23 -12.22 -16.98
N ASN A 56 24.00 -12.54 -16.59
CA ASN A 56 22.99 -11.60 -16.08
C ASN A 56 23.00 -11.45 -14.55
N LEU A 57 24.04 -11.88 -13.85
CA LEU A 57 24.06 -11.87 -12.39
C LEU A 57 23.79 -10.48 -11.81
N ALA A 58 24.36 -9.41 -12.38
CA ALA A 58 24.18 -8.04 -11.90
C ALA A 58 22.71 -7.59 -11.99
N GLU A 59 22.02 -7.89 -13.08
CA GLU A 59 20.62 -7.58 -13.28
C GLU A 59 19.72 -8.40 -12.33
N THR A 60 20.02 -9.68 -12.16
CA THR A 60 19.33 -10.55 -11.20
C THR A 60 19.51 -10.05 -9.77
N VAL A 61 20.73 -9.64 -9.39
CA VAL A 61 21.00 -9.05 -8.05
C VAL A 61 20.18 -7.79 -7.85
N ALA A 62 20.19 -6.85 -8.80
CA ALA A 62 19.41 -5.62 -8.70
C ALA A 62 17.91 -5.90 -8.56
N THR A 63 17.37 -6.81 -9.37
CA THR A 63 15.94 -7.19 -9.34
C THR A 63 15.56 -7.86 -8.01
N GLN A 64 16.32 -8.86 -7.56
CA GLN A 64 16.00 -9.58 -6.33
C GLN A 64 16.19 -8.71 -5.09
N THR A 65 17.18 -7.81 -5.09
CA THR A 65 17.36 -6.84 -3.98
C THR A 65 16.18 -5.88 -3.91
N ALA A 66 15.70 -5.36 -5.04
CA ALA A 66 14.52 -4.51 -5.08
C ALA A 66 13.24 -5.25 -4.60
N ILE A 67 13.12 -6.54 -4.87
CA ILE A 67 12.03 -7.39 -4.35
C ILE A 67 12.15 -7.52 -2.83
N MET A 68 13.34 -7.84 -2.31
CA MET A 68 13.56 -7.97 -0.87
C MET A 68 13.30 -6.67 -0.13
N GLN A 69 13.76 -5.53 -0.67
CA GLN A 69 13.53 -4.21 -0.09
C GLN A 69 12.03 -3.95 0.08
N ARG A 70 11.23 -4.19 -0.97
CA ARG A 70 9.77 -4.02 -0.90
C ARG A 70 9.10 -4.93 0.11
N HIS A 71 9.54 -6.18 0.23
CA HIS A 71 9.01 -7.08 1.27
C HIS A 71 9.31 -6.56 2.67
N VAL A 72 10.50 -6.03 2.90
CA VAL A 72 10.89 -5.42 4.18
C VAL A 72 10.02 -4.20 4.48
N ASP A 73 9.90 -3.28 3.51
CA ASP A 73 9.13 -2.04 3.67
C ASP A 73 7.65 -2.34 3.96
N HIS A 74 7.05 -3.27 3.21
CA HIS A 74 5.69 -3.74 3.46
C HIS A 74 5.49 -4.33 4.86
N HIS A 75 6.39 -5.22 5.31
CA HIS A 75 6.29 -5.80 6.64
C HIS A 75 6.51 -4.78 7.76
N LEU A 76 7.38 -3.78 7.53
CA LEU A 76 7.57 -2.67 8.46
C LEU A 76 6.33 -1.77 8.53
N ALA A 77 5.70 -1.43 7.41
CA ALA A 77 4.45 -0.68 7.37
C ALA A 77 3.35 -1.41 8.17
N ARG A 78 3.18 -2.70 7.92
CA ARG A 78 2.20 -3.53 8.63
C ARG A 78 2.48 -3.65 10.14
N ALA A 79 3.75 -3.81 10.54
CA ALA A 79 4.13 -3.86 11.95
C ALA A 79 3.90 -2.53 12.68
N ARG A 80 4.19 -1.41 12.00
CA ARG A 80 3.90 -0.05 12.50
C ARG A 80 2.40 0.16 12.68
N ALA A 81 1.60 -0.20 11.70
CA ALA A 81 0.16 -0.01 11.74
C ALA A 81 -0.53 -0.88 12.80
N ALA A 82 -0.07 -2.12 13.04
CA ALA A 82 -0.58 -2.98 14.10
C ALA A 82 -0.29 -2.40 15.50
N GLY A 83 0.90 -1.79 15.71
CA GLY A 83 1.26 -1.11 16.96
C GLY A 83 0.50 0.20 17.19
N ARG A 84 -0.10 0.79 16.17
CA ARG A 84 -0.74 2.12 16.20
C ARG A 84 -2.25 2.14 16.33
N ARG A 85 -2.94 1.01 16.27
CA ARG A 85 -4.38 0.98 16.64
C ARG A 85 -4.65 1.60 18.02
N ALA A 86 -3.60 1.67 18.88
CA ALA A 86 -3.65 2.33 20.18
C ALA A 86 -3.28 3.83 20.16
N ALA A 87 -2.72 4.37 19.06
CA ALA A 87 -2.28 5.77 18.95
C ALA A 87 -2.99 6.48 17.80
N SER A 88 -4.27 6.82 17.98
CA SER A 88 -5.14 7.46 16.97
C SER A 88 -4.82 8.95 16.70
N ALA A 89 -3.57 9.38 16.80
CA ALA A 89 -3.20 10.80 16.76
C ALA A 89 -2.48 11.24 15.47
N SER A 90 -2.03 10.33 14.62
CA SER A 90 -1.29 10.72 13.40
C SER A 90 -2.23 11.28 12.34
N ARG A 91 -1.85 12.43 11.78
CA ARG A 91 -2.57 13.14 10.73
C ARG A 91 -1.60 13.48 9.61
N ALA A 92 -1.98 13.24 8.36
CA ALA A 92 -1.19 13.58 7.19
C ALA A 92 -2.02 14.41 6.21
N GLU A 93 -1.51 15.58 5.83
CA GLU A 93 -2.12 16.39 4.79
C GLU A 93 -1.98 15.69 3.44
N LEU A 94 -3.10 15.51 2.73
CA LEU A 94 -3.13 14.78 1.46
C LEU A 94 -2.45 15.55 0.35
N TRP A 95 -2.78 16.84 0.21
CA TRP A 95 -2.38 17.66 -0.94
C TRP A 95 -0.88 17.81 -1.12
N PRO A 96 -0.09 18.13 -0.07
CA PRO A 96 1.37 18.21 -0.19
C PRO A 96 2.03 16.89 -0.59
N SER A 97 1.45 15.75 -0.15
CA SER A 97 1.93 14.41 -0.54
C SER A 97 1.67 14.14 -2.01
N LEU A 98 0.44 14.42 -2.51
CA LEU A 98 0.08 14.26 -3.93
C LEU A 98 0.99 15.09 -4.84
N GLU A 99 1.16 16.39 -4.55
CA GLU A 99 2.00 17.26 -5.36
C GLU A 99 3.49 16.84 -5.38
N ALA A 100 4.03 16.43 -4.23
CA ALA A 100 5.43 16.00 -4.15
C ALA A 100 5.67 14.71 -4.94
N LEU A 101 4.74 13.76 -4.85
CA LEU A 101 4.79 12.50 -5.58
C LEU A 101 4.57 12.71 -7.08
N ALA A 102 3.59 13.52 -7.49
CA ALA A 102 3.34 13.82 -8.89
C ALA A 102 4.59 14.37 -9.57
N ARG A 103 5.22 15.41 -8.99
CA ARG A 103 6.47 15.97 -9.49
C ARG A 103 7.61 14.94 -9.59
N THR A 104 7.65 14.00 -8.66
CA THR A 104 8.68 12.93 -8.64
C THR A 104 8.42 11.92 -9.75
N ILE A 105 7.18 11.44 -9.89
CA ILE A 105 6.78 10.46 -10.90
C ILE A 105 6.94 11.03 -12.33
N GLU A 106 6.54 12.28 -12.56
CA GLU A 106 6.73 12.97 -13.84
C GLU A 106 8.22 13.02 -14.25
N ARG A 107 9.12 13.24 -13.28
CA ARG A 107 10.57 13.21 -13.53
C ARG A 107 11.09 11.81 -13.83
N ILE A 108 10.60 10.79 -13.15
CA ILE A 108 11.00 9.39 -13.38
C ILE A 108 10.55 8.91 -14.77
N HIS A 109 9.33 9.31 -15.19
CA HIS A 109 8.72 8.90 -16.46
C HIS A 109 8.78 9.99 -17.54
N THR A 110 9.82 10.81 -17.54
CA THR A 110 10.03 11.90 -18.51
C THR A 110 10.08 11.40 -19.97
N ASP A 111 10.55 10.18 -20.19
CA ASP A 111 10.59 9.52 -21.50
C ASP A 111 9.18 9.28 -22.09
N ARG A 112 8.15 9.24 -21.26
CA ARG A 112 6.75 9.06 -21.66
C ARG A 112 5.95 10.34 -21.72
N HIS A 113 6.57 11.48 -21.39
CA HIS A 113 5.89 12.77 -21.26
C HIS A 113 4.68 12.71 -20.31
N THR A 114 4.85 11.95 -19.21
CA THR A 114 3.77 11.79 -18.23
C THR A 114 3.40 13.11 -17.60
N VAL A 115 2.10 13.42 -17.60
CA VAL A 115 1.48 14.60 -16.97
C VAL A 115 0.45 14.11 -15.95
N ILE A 116 0.54 14.61 -14.74
CA ILE A 116 -0.36 14.26 -13.63
C ILE A 116 -1.15 15.49 -13.24
N ASP A 117 -2.43 15.51 -13.57
CA ASP A 117 -3.36 16.57 -13.19
C ASP A 117 -4.06 16.19 -11.87
N ILE A 118 -3.98 17.09 -10.87
CA ILE A 118 -4.58 16.88 -9.55
C ILE A 118 -5.68 17.89 -9.33
N THR A 119 -6.87 17.40 -8.93
CA THR A 119 -8.04 18.23 -8.66
C THR A 119 -8.75 17.79 -7.37
N GLY A 120 -9.47 18.67 -6.72
CA GLY A 120 -10.30 18.35 -5.55
C GLY A 120 -10.10 19.25 -4.36
N ASP A 121 -10.35 18.72 -3.17
CA ASP A 121 -10.32 19.46 -1.91
C ASP A 121 -8.91 19.39 -1.29
N GLU A 122 -8.23 20.54 -1.27
CA GLU A 122 -6.87 20.66 -0.74
C GLU A 122 -6.78 20.55 0.79
N SER A 123 -7.92 20.67 1.47
CA SER A 123 -7.98 20.66 2.94
C SER A 123 -8.05 19.25 3.54
N LEU A 124 -8.08 18.21 2.70
CA LEU A 124 -8.23 16.84 3.15
C LEU A 124 -7.02 16.35 3.95
N VAL A 125 -7.31 15.76 5.11
CA VAL A 125 -6.31 15.23 6.03
C VAL A 125 -6.59 13.76 6.29
N PHE A 126 -5.65 12.91 5.98
CA PHE A 126 -5.70 11.48 6.27
C PHE A 126 -5.46 11.23 7.76
N ARG A 127 -6.28 10.36 8.35
CA ARG A 127 -6.11 9.89 9.72
C ARG A 127 -5.15 8.71 9.75
N GLY A 128 -3.86 8.99 9.58
CA GLY A 128 -2.80 7.99 9.52
C GLY A 128 -1.44 8.62 9.31
N GLU A 129 -0.46 7.76 9.11
CA GLU A 129 0.93 8.18 8.94
C GLU A 129 1.20 8.66 7.51
N ARG A 130 1.97 9.74 7.41
CA ARG A 130 2.38 10.30 6.13
C ARG A 130 3.16 9.30 5.28
N GLN A 131 4.04 8.51 5.90
CA GLN A 131 4.83 7.53 5.18
C GLN A 131 3.96 6.47 4.50
N ASP A 132 2.90 6.00 5.18
CA ASP A 132 2.00 5.00 4.65
C ASP A 132 1.11 5.61 3.53
N LEU A 133 0.72 6.89 3.68
CA LEU A 133 0.03 7.64 2.63
C LEU A 133 0.91 7.79 1.39
N ASP A 134 2.16 8.24 1.57
CA ASP A 134 3.13 8.41 0.48
C ASP A 134 3.44 7.07 -0.22
N GLU A 135 3.49 5.95 0.51
CA GLU A 135 3.67 4.61 -0.06
C GLU A 135 2.47 4.17 -0.91
N MET A 136 1.25 4.36 -0.42
CA MET A 136 0.03 4.03 -1.19
C MET A 136 -0.08 4.87 -2.45
N LEU A 137 0.02 6.19 -2.33
CA LEU A 137 -0.09 7.12 -3.45
C LEU A 137 1.04 6.92 -4.46
N GLY A 138 2.28 6.75 -4.00
CA GLY A 138 3.44 6.49 -4.84
C GLY A 138 3.28 5.23 -5.69
N ASN A 139 2.81 4.13 -5.11
CA ASN A 139 2.52 2.91 -5.85
C ASN A 139 1.43 3.09 -6.91
N LEU A 140 0.36 3.83 -6.60
CA LEU A 140 -0.74 4.07 -7.53
C LEU A 140 -0.32 4.98 -8.68
N LEU A 141 0.36 6.09 -8.39
CA LEU A 141 0.84 7.04 -9.39
C LEU A 141 1.91 6.42 -10.30
N ASP A 142 2.85 5.65 -9.74
CA ASP A 142 3.86 4.94 -10.54
C ASP A 142 3.21 3.91 -11.47
N ASN A 143 2.20 3.18 -10.98
CA ASN A 143 1.43 2.26 -11.81
C ASN A 143 0.70 3.00 -12.95
N ALA A 144 0.01 4.08 -12.66
CA ALA A 144 -0.70 4.88 -13.66
C ALA A 144 0.26 5.44 -14.73
N ALA A 145 1.39 6.02 -14.32
CA ALA A 145 2.40 6.52 -15.25
C ALA A 145 3.07 5.41 -16.09
N LYS A 146 3.24 4.22 -15.51
CA LYS A 146 3.92 3.10 -16.15
C LYS A 146 3.04 2.35 -17.14
N TYR A 147 1.76 2.19 -16.85
CA TYR A 147 0.82 1.42 -17.65
C TYR A 147 -0.06 2.31 -18.52
N GLY A 148 -0.21 3.59 -18.17
CA GLY A 148 -0.89 4.60 -18.96
C GLY A 148 -0.16 4.98 -20.26
N GLY A 149 -0.80 5.83 -21.05
CA GLY A 149 -0.28 6.42 -22.30
C GLY A 149 0.46 7.74 -22.08
N GLY A 150 0.41 8.32 -20.87
CA GLY A 150 1.09 9.57 -20.52
C GLY A 150 0.22 10.57 -19.76
N ARG A 151 -1.08 10.33 -19.62
CA ARG A 151 -1.98 11.21 -18.85
C ARG A 151 -2.52 10.47 -17.63
N VAL A 152 -2.46 11.15 -16.50
CA VAL A 152 -3.00 10.65 -15.23
C VAL A 152 -3.84 11.75 -14.59
N PHE A 153 -5.09 11.43 -14.24
CA PHE A 153 -5.94 12.31 -13.46
C PHE A 153 -6.06 11.80 -12.04
N VAL A 154 -5.96 12.72 -11.09
CA VAL A 154 -6.14 12.45 -9.67
C VAL A 154 -7.24 13.37 -9.15
N THR A 155 -8.30 12.79 -8.63
CA THR A 155 -9.38 13.53 -7.98
C THR A 155 -9.48 13.14 -6.52
N ALA A 156 -9.47 14.14 -5.62
CA ALA A 156 -9.62 13.94 -4.19
C ALA A 156 -10.86 14.65 -3.65
N SER A 157 -11.73 13.92 -2.95
CA SER A 157 -12.98 14.46 -2.40
C SER A 157 -13.31 13.86 -1.05
N PRO A 158 -14.02 14.62 -0.17
CA PRO A 158 -14.57 14.06 1.05
C PRO A 158 -15.75 13.14 0.71
N VAL A 159 -15.93 12.08 1.49
CA VAL A 159 -17.08 11.17 1.40
C VAL A 159 -17.47 10.72 2.79
N ASP A 160 -18.75 10.51 3.04
CA ASP A 160 -19.25 9.88 4.26
C ASP A 160 -19.52 8.40 3.99
N ILE A 161 -18.99 7.53 4.82
CA ILE A 161 -19.22 6.09 4.74
C ILE A 161 -19.76 5.65 6.12
N ASP A 162 -20.99 5.23 6.16
CA ASP A 162 -21.68 4.76 7.38
C ASP A 162 -21.61 5.77 8.56
N GLY A 163 -21.67 7.09 8.25
CA GLY A 163 -21.61 8.15 9.26
C GLY A 163 -20.18 8.48 9.72
N ALA A 164 -19.16 7.95 9.07
CA ALA A 164 -17.77 8.27 9.33
C ALA A 164 -17.15 9.07 8.17
N PRO A 165 -16.30 10.08 8.47
CA PRO A 165 -15.65 10.87 7.43
C PRO A 165 -14.52 10.07 6.77
N PHE A 166 -14.55 10.00 5.44
CA PHE A 166 -13.52 9.38 4.60
C PHE A 166 -13.05 10.34 3.52
N ILE A 167 -11.90 10.04 2.95
CA ILE A 167 -11.35 10.65 1.74
C ILE A 167 -11.49 9.64 0.62
N ARG A 168 -12.06 10.04 -0.50
CA ARG A 168 -12.04 9.28 -1.75
C ARG A 168 -10.99 9.89 -2.66
N ILE A 169 -10.03 9.09 -3.10
CA ILE A 169 -8.99 9.46 -4.06
C ILE A 169 -9.18 8.55 -5.28
N VAL A 170 -9.42 9.14 -6.44
CA VAL A 170 -9.54 8.42 -7.70
C VAL A 170 -8.33 8.75 -8.55
N ILE A 171 -7.62 7.73 -9.01
CA ILE A 171 -6.46 7.86 -9.89
C ILE A 171 -6.80 7.14 -11.18
N GLU A 172 -6.79 7.88 -12.27
CA GLU A 172 -7.20 7.43 -13.60
C GLU A 172 -6.04 7.57 -14.58
N ASP A 173 -5.86 6.57 -15.44
CA ASP A 173 -4.87 6.59 -16.51
C ASP A 173 -5.51 6.43 -17.90
N ASP A 174 -4.75 6.80 -18.93
CA ASP A 174 -5.12 6.68 -20.34
C ASP A 174 -4.54 5.41 -21.00
N GLY A 175 -4.32 4.36 -20.21
CA GLY A 175 -3.83 3.06 -20.69
C GLY A 175 -4.90 2.23 -21.40
N CYS A 176 -4.59 0.96 -21.64
CA CYS A 176 -5.52 0.03 -22.29
C CYS A 176 -6.63 -0.49 -21.34
N GLY A 177 -6.63 -0.03 -20.07
CA GLY A 177 -7.57 -0.54 -19.07
C GLY A 177 -7.33 -2.01 -18.69
N ILE A 178 -8.23 -2.55 -17.89
CA ILE A 178 -8.16 -3.94 -17.42
C ILE A 178 -9.56 -4.54 -17.45
N SER A 179 -9.68 -5.76 -18.00
CA SER A 179 -10.97 -6.44 -18.07
C SER A 179 -11.56 -6.69 -16.68
N ALA A 180 -12.90 -6.69 -16.56
CA ALA A 180 -13.56 -6.94 -15.28
C ALA A 180 -13.16 -8.28 -14.66
N GLU A 181 -12.88 -9.32 -15.49
CA GLU A 181 -12.47 -10.65 -15.05
C GLU A 181 -11.06 -10.68 -14.45
N ASP A 182 -10.18 -9.78 -14.92
CA ASP A 182 -8.77 -9.73 -14.48
C ASP A 182 -8.53 -8.76 -13.31
N ARG A 183 -9.46 -7.82 -13.04
CA ARG A 183 -9.32 -6.83 -11.95
C ARG A 183 -9.15 -7.50 -10.59
N GLY A 184 -9.92 -8.56 -10.31
CA GLY A 184 -9.80 -9.30 -9.05
C GLY A 184 -8.43 -9.95 -8.85
N LYS A 185 -7.82 -10.45 -9.92
CA LYS A 185 -6.51 -11.11 -9.90
C LYS A 185 -5.37 -10.16 -9.59
N LEU A 186 -5.50 -8.88 -9.95
CA LEU A 186 -4.44 -7.88 -9.75
C LEU A 186 -4.11 -7.58 -8.29
N PHE A 187 -5.03 -7.88 -7.40
CA PHE A 187 -4.76 -7.80 -5.97
C PHE A 187 -4.04 -9.03 -5.42
N GLU A 188 -3.88 -10.10 -6.20
CA GLU A 188 -3.07 -11.24 -5.80
C GLU A 188 -1.59 -10.87 -5.85
N ARG A 189 -0.83 -11.30 -4.85
CA ARG A 189 0.60 -10.98 -4.74
C ARG A 189 1.38 -11.58 -5.91
N GLY A 190 2.09 -10.73 -6.63
CA GLY A 190 2.88 -11.14 -7.79
C GLY A 190 2.06 -11.28 -9.08
N ALA A 191 0.77 -10.99 -9.06
CA ALA A 191 -0.05 -10.97 -10.26
C ALA A 191 0.42 -9.87 -11.22
N ARG A 192 0.58 -10.25 -12.48
CA ARG A 192 0.98 -9.35 -13.56
C ARG A 192 0.23 -9.75 -14.83
N LEU A 193 -0.53 -8.82 -15.37
CA LEU A 193 -1.18 -9.03 -16.67
C LEU A 193 -0.21 -8.75 -17.83
N ASP A 194 0.70 -7.79 -17.65
CA ASP A 194 1.75 -7.47 -18.61
C ASP A 194 3.13 -7.86 -18.05
N THR A 195 3.76 -8.86 -18.65
CA THR A 195 5.11 -9.32 -18.31
C THR A 195 6.20 -8.59 -19.09
N GLY A 196 5.83 -7.76 -20.07
CA GLY A 196 6.76 -7.00 -20.91
C GLY A 196 7.32 -5.75 -20.23
N LYS A 197 6.61 -5.18 -19.25
CA LYS A 197 7.05 -3.99 -18.51
C LYS A 197 7.74 -4.39 -17.20
N PRO A 198 8.82 -3.72 -16.77
CA PRO A 198 9.48 -4.04 -15.50
C PRO A 198 8.56 -3.77 -14.30
N GLY A 199 8.45 -4.71 -13.37
CA GLY A 199 7.63 -4.58 -12.15
C GLY A 199 7.48 -5.90 -11.42
N THR A 200 7.05 -5.86 -10.16
CA THR A 200 6.97 -7.03 -9.28
C THR A 200 5.56 -7.54 -9.06
N GLY A 201 4.54 -6.79 -9.52
CA GLY A 201 3.13 -7.12 -9.25
C GLY A 201 2.74 -6.98 -7.77
N LEU A 202 3.50 -6.23 -6.97
CA LEU A 202 3.24 -6.06 -5.54
C LEU A 202 2.56 -4.74 -5.20
N GLY A 203 2.63 -3.72 -6.07
CA GLY A 203 2.17 -2.36 -5.76
C GLY A 203 0.71 -2.29 -5.32
N LEU A 204 -0.21 -2.87 -6.09
CA LEU A 204 -1.64 -2.87 -5.74
C LEU A 204 -1.96 -3.71 -4.51
N ALA A 205 -1.26 -4.84 -4.32
CA ALA A 205 -1.42 -5.66 -3.12
C ALA A 205 -0.98 -4.89 -1.86
N ILE A 206 0.14 -4.14 -1.94
CA ILE A 206 0.62 -3.28 -0.85
C ILE A 206 -0.41 -2.19 -0.54
N VAL A 207 -0.93 -1.51 -1.57
CA VAL A 207 -1.93 -0.45 -1.38
C VAL A 207 -3.17 -0.99 -0.67
N ARG A 208 -3.67 -2.15 -1.11
CA ARG A 208 -4.82 -2.80 -0.46
C ARG A 208 -4.53 -3.16 0.99
N ASP A 209 -3.42 -3.85 1.23
CA ASP A 209 -3.05 -4.30 2.58
C ASP A 209 -2.90 -3.10 3.55
N VAL A 210 -2.28 -1.98 3.09
CA VAL A 210 -2.12 -0.77 3.90
C VAL A 210 -3.46 -0.05 4.09
N ALA A 211 -4.28 0.09 3.05
CA ALA A 211 -5.60 0.71 3.17
C ALA A 211 -6.49 -0.04 4.17
N GLU A 212 -6.55 -1.38 4.09
CA GLU A 212 -7.31 -2.23 5.02
C GLU A 212 -6.86 -2.08 6.47
N ILE A 213 -5.57 -1.87 6.73
CA ILE A 213 -5.04 -1.62 8.08
C ILE A 213 -5.67 -0.36 8.70
N TYR A 214 -5.90 0.66 7.89
CA TYR A 214 -6.56 1.91 8.31
C TYR A 214 -8.09 1.85 8.25
N GLY A 215 -8.67 0.71 7.87
CA GLY A 215 -10.12 0.55 7.68
C GLY A 215 -10.63 1.19 6.39
N GLY A 216 -9.73 1.42 5.43
CA GLY A 216 -10.03 1.89 4.09
C GLY A 216 -10.25 0.75 3.09
N SER A 217 -10.42 1.10 1.83
CA SER A 217 -10.59 0.14 0.74
C SER A 217 -9.94 0.63 -0.56
N VAL A 218 -9.68 -0.32 -1.47
CA VAL A 218 -9.21 -0.06 -2.84
C VAL A 218 -10.08 -0.81 -3.83
N GLU A 219 -10.55 -0.11 -4.83
CA GLU A 219 -11.37 -0.68 -5.91
C GLU A 219 -10.76 -0.34 -7.28
N LEU A 220 -10.94 -1.24 -8.25
CA LEU A 220 -10.51 -1.07 -9.62
C LEU A 220 -11.72 -0.91 -10.53
N GLY A 221 -11.72 0.13 -11.33
CA GLY A 221 -12.74 0.47 -12.30
C GLY A 221 -12.17 0.75 -13.69
N GLU A 222 -13.00 1.22 -14.57
CA GLU A 222 -12.63 1.78 -15.87
C GLU A 222 -12.71 3.29 -15.77
N SER A 223 -11.72 4.00 -16.32
CA SER A 223 -11.78 5.45 -16.40
C SER A 223 -12.80 5.88 -17.45
N GLU A 224 -13.81 6.64 -17.03
CA GLU A 224 -14.80 7.22 -17.93
C GLU A 224 -14.19 8.38 -18.74
N ASP A 225 -13.23 9.10 -18.15
CA ASP A 225 -12.63 10.30 -18.75
C ASP A 225 -11.47 9.97 -19.70
N LEU A 226 -10.62 8.99 -19.33
CA LEU A 226 -9.40 8.66 -20.07
C LEU A 226 -9.47 7.30 -20.78
N GLY A 227 -10.44 6.43 -20.44
CA GLY A 227 -10.64 5.13 -21.06
C GLY A 227 -9.68 4.04 -20.60
N GLY A 228 -8.80 4.33 -19.62
CA GLY A 228 -7.88 3.38 -19.03
C GLY A 228 -8.37 2.80 -17.71
N LEU A 229 -7.44 2.57 -16.76
CA LEU A 229 -7.78 2.08 -15.43
C LEU A 229 -8.16 3.25 -14.50
N ALA A 230 -9.21 3.08 -13.72
CA ALA A 230 -9.52 3.92 -12.56
C ALA A 230 -9.28 3.14 -11.28
N VAL A 231 -8.47 3.67 -10.39
CA VAL A 231 -8.25 3.13 -9.04
C VAL A 231 -8.86 4.07 -8.02
N THR A 232 -9.84 3.57 -7.28
CA THR A 232 -10.50 4.30 -6.19
C THR A 232 -9.92 3.83 -4.86
N LEU A 233 -9.26 4.74 -4.15
CA LEU A 233 -8.74 4.54 -2.80
C LEU A 233 -9.61 5.31 -1.81
N GLN A 234 -10.13 4.63 -0.78
CA GLN A 234 -10.90 5.24 0.30
C GLN A 234 -10.12 5.11 1.61
N LEU A 235 -9.89 6.23 2.29
CA LEU A 235 -9.12 6.28 3.53
C LEU A 235 -9.88 7.09 4.59
N PRO A 236 -9.74 6.77 5.90
CA PRO A 236 -10.37 7.54 6.95
C PRO A 236 -9.83 8.97 6.99
N ALA A 237 -10.75 9.95 7.04
CA ALA A 237 -10.39 11.34 7.20
C ALA A 237 -10.14 11.68 8.68
N ALA A 238 -9.24 12.62 8.92
CA ALA A 238 -9.14 13.29 10.21
C ALA A 238 -10.18 14.42 10.21
N GLY A 239 -11.09 14.40 11.16
CA GLY A 239 -12.04 15.48 11.40
C GLY A 239 -11.34 16.75 11.91
#